data_1e1049c851125221cf0598dd865d791f
#
_entry.id   1e1049c851125221cf0598dd865d791f
#
_cell.length_a   1.000
_cell.length_b   1.000
_cell.length_c   1.000
_cell.angle_alpha   90.00
_cell.angle_beta   90.00
_cell.angle_gamma   90.00
#
_symmetry.space_group_name_H-M   'P 1'
#
loop_
_entity.id
_entity.type
_entity.pdbx_description
1 polymer ?
#
loop_
_entity_poly.entity_id
_entity_poly.type
_entity_poly.pdbx_seq_one_letter_code
_entity_poly.pdbx_strand_id
1 'polypeptide(L)'
;MMYEFLIDDSNQNSRLDVFLANEVELSRSEIQKLIDEKKVLVNEKFQKKNYKLNLNDKIKFDYEKPDKTIKPQQHDLDVVYEDDYLAIINKDKNIIVHPTETIYSDTLVNYLMYNFESLSDVDGDYRRGIVHRLDKDTTGLIII
;
A
#
# COMPACT_ATOMS: atom_id res chain seq x y z
N MET A 1 -7.96 14.04 3.21
CA MET A 1 -7.46 15.24 3.98
C MET A 1 -6.98 16.26 2.96
N MET A 2 -7.48 17.51 3.07
CA MET A 2 -7.10 18.58 2.15
C MET A 2 -5.81 19.24 2.63
N TYR A 3 -4.86 19.39 1.75
CA TYR A 3 -3.60 20.10 1.97
C TYR A 3 -3.60 21.40 1.17
N GLU A 4 -3.19 22.48 1.83
CA GLU A 4 -3.03 23.81 1.20
C GLU A 4 -1.70 24.41 1.64
N PHE A 5 -0.92 24.91 0.68
CA PHE A 5 0.36 25.58 0.91
C PHE A 5 0.40 26.90 0.14
N LEU A 6 0.99 27.90 0.77
CA LEU A 6 1.37 29.17 0.13
C LEU A 6 2.89 29.24 0.07
N ILE A 7 3.44 29.46 -1.12
CA ILE A 7 4.88 29.49 -1.33
C ILE A 7 5.43 30.86 -0.93
N ASP A 8 6.42 30.83 -0.06
CA ASP A 8 7.19 31.98 0.41
C ASP A 8 8.57 32.08 -0.23
N ASP A 9 9.38 33.05 0.19
CA ASP A 9 10.73 33.30 -0.31
C ASP A 9 11.68 32.11 -0.07
N SER A 10 11.46 31.33 0.98
CA SER A 10 12.34 30.19 1.34
C SER A 10 12.14 28.99 0.41
N ASN A 11 10.95 28.87 -0.16
CA ASN A 11 10.52 27.71 -0.95
C ASN A 11 10.40 28.00 -2.46
N GLN A 12 10.54 29.28 -2.86
CA GLN A 12 10.54 29.63 -4.29
C GLN A 12 11.68 28.95 -5.05
N ASN A 13 11.48 28.70 -6.34
CA ASN A 13 12.38 27.98 -7.24
C ASN A 13 12.61 26.50 -6.91
N SER A 14 12.06 25.98 -5.82
CA SER A 14 12.04 24.54 -5.55
C SER A 14 11.12 23.81 -6.55
N ARG A 15 11.37 22.54 -6.76
CA ARG A 15 10.49 21.72 -7.61
C ARG A 15 9.25 21.32 -6.81
N LEU A 16 8.10 21.30 -7.48
CA LEU A 16 6.82 20.92 -6.87
C LEU A 16 6.88 19.53 -6.18
N ASP A 17 7.46 18.52 -6.86
CA ASP A 17 7.58 17.17 -6.31
C ASP A 17 8.50 17.09 -5.08
N VAL A 18 9.55 17.91 -5.05
CA VAL A 18 10.51 17.96 -3.94
C VAL A 18 9.91 18.71 -2.74
N PHE A 19 9.32 19.88 -3.00
CA PHE A 19 8.67 20.68 -1.95
C PHE A 19 7.61 19.85 -1.22
N LEU A 20 6.67 19.26 -1.96
CA LEU A 20 5.60 18.47 -1.36
C LEU A 20 6.12 17.25 -0.58
N ALA A 21 7.15 16.57 -1.07
CA ALA A 21 7.74 15.43 -0.35
C ALA A 21 8.40 15.82 0.98
N ASN A 22 8.80 17.09 1.14
CA ASN A 22 9.36 17.61 2.40
C ASN A 22 8.27 18.09 3.37
N GLU A 23 7.13 18.57 2.83
CA GLU A 23 6.05 19.16 3.65
C GLU A 23 5.03 18.12 4.13
N VAL A 24 4.92 16.97 3.47
CA VAL A 24 3.95 15.94 3.82
C VAL A 24 4.64 14.58 4.04
N GLU A 25 4.04 13.75 4.90
CA GLU A 25 4.53 12.40 5.19
C GLU A 25 4.25 11.42 4.04
N LEU A 26 4.66 11.78 2.82
CA LEU A 26 4.54 10.95 1.63
C LEU A 26 5.90 10.80 0.95
N SER A 27 6.16 9.62 0.42
CA SER A 27 7.34 9.42 -0.40
C SER A 27 7.26 10.28 -1.68
N ARG A 28 8.42 10.64 -2.22
CA ARG A 28 8.47 11.39 -3.47
C ARG A 28 7.77 10.66 -4.63
N SER A 29 7.79 9.33 -4.64
CA SER A 29 7.10 8.50 -5.64
C SER A 29 5.58 8.65 -5.54
N GLU A 30 5.03 8.67 -4.34
CA GLU A 30 3.60 8.91 -4.10
C GLU A 30 3.17 10.30 -4.53
N ILE A 31 3.98 11.33 -4.19
CA ILE A 31 3.75 12.70 -4.65
C ILE A 31 3.76 12.79 -6.19
N GLN A 32 4.75 12.19 -6.84
CA GLN A 32 4.81 12.20 -8.29
C GLN A 32 3.59 11.52 -8.93
N LYS A 33 3.12 10.42 -8.33
CA LYS A 33 1.88 9.75 -8.76
C LYS A 33 0.66 10.65 -8.63
N LEU A 34 0.50 11.37 -7.50
CA LEU A 34 -0.60 12.32 -7.32
C LEU A 34 -0.57 13.45 -8.34
N ILE A 35 0.62 13.97 -8.68
CA ILE A 35 0.79 15.00 -9.69
C ILE A 35 0.45 14.46 -11.09
N ASP A 36 0.94 13.28 -11.45
CA ASP A 36 0.69 12.63 -12.75
C ASP A 36 -0.80 12.27 -12.92
N GLU A 37 -1.50 11.91 -11.82
CA GLU A 37 -2.95 11.68 -11.76
C GLU A 37 -3.78 12.99 -11.73
N LYS A 38 -3.13 14.16 -11.85
CA LYS A 38 -3.76 15.48 -11.83
C LYS A 38 -4.58 15.77 -10.55
N LYS A 39 -4.13 15.28 -9.42
CA LYS A 39 -4.75 15.54 -8.11
C LYS A 39 -4.18 16.76 -7.40
N VAL A 40 -3.04 17.29 -7.86
CA VAL A 40 -2.37 18.47 -7.30
C VAL A 40 -2.60 19.67 -8.20
N LEU A 41 -3.07 20.75 -7.62
CA LEU A 41 -3.29 22.04 -8.30
C LEU A 41 -2.32 23.09 -7.78
N VAL A 42 -1.75 23.88 -8.68
CA VAL A 42 -1.00 25.11 -8.36
C VAL A 42 -1.74 26.26 -9.02
N ASN A 43 -2.22 27.20 -8.23
CA ASN A 43 -3.07 28.32 -8.70
C ASN A 43 -4.26 27.82 -9.55
N GLU A 44 -4.97 26.79 -9.06
CA GLU A 44 -6.13 26.17 -9.72
C GLU A 44 -5.78 25.47 -11.06
N LYS A 45 -4.49 25.24 -11.36
CA LYS A 45 -4.04 24.60 -12.61
C LYS A 45 -3.18 23.38 -12.33
N PHE A 46 -3.29 22.37 -13.17
CA PHE A 46 -2.39 21.23 -13.13
C PHE A 46 -0.99 21.61 -13.63
N GLN A 47 0.05 21.18 -12.90
CA GLN A 47 1.44 21.41 -13.24
C GLN A 47 2.20 20.07 -13.36
N LYS A 48 3.35 20.11 -14.04
CA LYS A 48 4.25 18.95 -14.09
C LYS A 48 5.02 18.82 -12.77
N LYS A 49 5.44 17.63 -12.41
CA LYS A 49 6.21 17.34 -11.19
C LYS A 49 7.51 18.14 -11.04
N ASN A 50 8.11 18.57 -12.16
CA ASN A 50 9.31 19.40 -12.17
C ASN A 50 9.00 20.90 -12.25
N TYR A 51 7.74 21.31 -12.09
CA TYR A 51 7.36 22.71 -12.05
C TYR A 51 8.15 23.42 -10.93
N LYS A 52 8.73 24.58 -11.26
CA LYS A 52 9.41 25.43 -10.28
C LYS A 52 8.41 26.41 -9.67
N LEU A 53 8.32 26.32 -8.36
CA LEU A 53 7.40 27.14 -7.57
C LEU A 53 7.82 28.60 -7.60
N ASN A 54 6.85 29.48 -7.76
CA ASN A 54 7.03 30.91 -7.68
C ASN A 54 6.52 31.43 -6.33
N LEU A 55 7.02 32.58 -5.91
CA LEU A 55 6.51 33.28 -4.75
C LEU A 55 4.99 33.50 -4.88
N ASN A 56 4.25 33.26 -3.80
CA ASN A 56 2.78 33.31 -3.71
C ASN A 56 2.02 32.24 -4.51
N ASP A 57 2.68 31.23 -5.08
CA ASP A 57 1.95 30.09 -5.62
C ASP A 57 1.13 29.44 -4.51
N LYS A 58 -0.12 29.11 -4.83
CA LYS A 58 -1.03 28.38 -3.93
C LYS A 58 -1.17 26.96 -4.41
N ILE A 59 -0.72 26.00 -3.59
CA ILE A 59 -0.82 24.58 -3.89
C ILE A 59 -1.99 24.00 -3.12
N LYS A 60 -2.83 23.20 -3.79
CA LYS A 60 -3.95 22.47 -3.17
C LYS A 60 -4.01 21.06 -3.70
N PHE A 61 -4.22 20.10 -2.80
CA PHE A 61 -4.57 18.72 -3.17
C PHE A 61 -5.30 18.03 -2.03
N ASP A 62 -6.10 17.04 -2.40
CA ASP A 62 -6.71 16.12 -1.44
C ASP A 62 -6.00 14.77 -1.53
N TYR A 63 -5.64 14.24 -0.36
CA TYR A 63 -5.02 12.94 -0.24
C TYR A 63 -5.64 12.18 0.93
N GLU A 64 -6.11 11.01 0.64
CA GLU A 64 -6.53 10.04 1.64
C GLU A 64 -5.49 8.91 1.68
N LYS A 65 -4.86 8.77 2.86
CA LYS A 65 -3.89 7.70 3.06
C LYS A 65 -4.61 6.36 2.90
N PRO A 66 -4.19 5.50 1.97
CA PRO A 66 -4.83 4.20 1.81
C PRO A 66 -4.76 3.43 3.13
N ASP A 67 -5.88 2.83 3.52
CA ASP A 67 -5.93 1.91 4.65
C ASP A 67 -5.13 0.65 4.28
N LYS A 68 -3.92 0.56 4.84
CA LYS A 68 -3.00 -0.57 4.63
C LYS A 68 -3.22 -1.68 5.65
N THR A 69 -4.27 -1.59 6.44
CA THR A 69 -4.60 -2.62 7.44
C THR A 69 -5.00 -3.91 6.73
N ILE A 70 -4.34 -4.99 7.09
CA ILE A 70 -4.71 -6.32 6.59
C ILE A 70 -5.90 -6.80 7.38
N LYS A 71 -6.99 -7.11 6.66
CA LYS A 71 -8.25 -7.53 7.28
C LYS A 71 -8.56 -8.99 6.92
N PRO A 72 -9.13 -9.76 7.84
CA PRO A 72 -9.67 -11.08 7.53
C PRO A 72 -10.65 -11.00 6.38
N GLN A 73 -10.58 -11.94 5.44
CA GLN A 73 -11.51 -12.06 4.31
C GLN A 73 -12.00 -13.49 4.17
N GLN A 74 -13.30 -13.64 4.01
CA GLN A 74 -13.91 -14.94 3.76
C GLN A 74 -13.46 -15.49 2.42
N HIS A 75 -12.88 -16.68 2.42
CA HIS A 75 -12.52 -17.45 1.26
C HIS A 75 -12.39 -18.91 1.67
N ASP A 76 -12.92 -19.82 0.86
CA ASP A 76 -12.79 -21.25 1.13
C ASP A 76 -11.37 -21.69 0.81
N LEU A 77 -10.69 -22.30 1.78
CA LEU A 77 -9.35 -22.82 1.62
C LEU A 77 -9.40 -24.35 1.53
N ASP A 78 -8.65 -24.92 0.60
CA ASP A 78 -8.41 -26.36 0.51
C ASP A 78 -7.36 -26.79 1.54
N VAL A 79 -7.83 -27.08 2.77
CA VAL A 79 -6.99 -27.52 3.89
C VAL A 79 -6.76 -29.01 3.77
N VAL A 80 -5.53 -29.40 3.42
CA VAL A 80 -5.13 -30.80 3.23
C VAL A 80 -4.80 -31.48 4.54
N TYR A 81 -4.24 -30.71 5.50
CA TYR A 81 -3.87 -31.17 6.83
C TYR A 81 -3.93 -30.02 7.82
N GLU A 82 -4.29 -30.32 9.06
CA GLU A 82 -4.28 -29.36 10.18
C GLU A 82 -4.08 -30.11 11.50
N ASP A 83 -3.22 -29.56 12.36
CA ASP A 83 -3.09 -29.94 13.77
C ASP A 83 -2.86 -28.70 14.64
N ASP A 84 -2.50 -28.89 15.92
CA ASP A 84 -2.29 -27.78 16.88
C ASP A 84 -1.07 -26.90 16.54
N TYR A 85 -0.22 -27.27 15.59
CA TYR A 85 1.07 -26.64 15.31
C TYR A 85 1.23 -26.12 13.91
N LEU A 86 0.59 -26.75 12.92
CA LEU A 86 0.69 -26.36 11.53
C LEU A 86 -0.56 -26.76 10.72
N ALA A 87 -0.75 -26.09 9.60
CA ALA A 87 -1.67 -26.56 8.58
C ALA A 87 -0.99 -26.60 7.20
N ILE A 88 -1.54 -27.43 6.30
CA ILE A 88 -1.11 -27.52 4.91
C ILE A 88 -2.28 -27.15 4.02
N ILE A 89 -2.09 -26.12 3.23
CA ILE A 89 -3.09 -25.58 2.30
C ILE A 89 -2.67 -25.92 0.87
N ASN A 90 -3.60 -26.45 0.08
CA ASN A 90 -3.41 -26.57 -1.36
C ASN A 90 -3.82 -25.24 -2.03
N LYS A 91 -2.82 -24.40 -2.28
CA LYS A 91 -3.02 -23.05 -2.81
C LYS A 91 -3.45 -23.07 -4.27
N ASP A 92 -4.53 -22.39 -4.58
CA ASP A 92 -4.99 -22.17 -5.95
C ASP A 92 -4.15 -21.13 -6.72
N LYS A 93 -4.35 -21.10 -8.05
CA LYS A 93 -3.85 -20.05 -8.93
C LYS A 93 -4.43 -18.69 -8.55
N ASN A 94 -3.75 -17.63 -8.97
CA ASN A 94 -4.16 -16.24 -8.84
C ASN A 94 -4.20 -15.72 -7.39
N ILE A 95 -3.81 -16.52 -6.39
CA ILE A 95 -3.73 -16.09 -4.99
C ILE A 95 -2.30 -15.67 -4.68
N ILE A 96 -2.13 -14.40 -4.31
CA ILE A 96 -0.89 -13.85 -3.77
C ILE A 96 -0.75 -14.33 -2.33
N VAL A 97 0.41 -14.82 -1.92
CA VAL A 97 0.59 -15.40 -0.58
C VAL A 97 0.46 -14.34 0.50
N HIS A 98 1.16 -13.21 0.39
CA HIS A 98 1.14 -12.16 1.40
C HIS A 98 0.97 -10.77 0.78
N PRO A 99 0.43 -9.80 1.51
CA PRO A 99 0.27 -8.44 1.06
C PRO A 99 1.57 -7.81 0.55
N THR A 100 1.44 -6.84 -0.34
CA THR A 100 2.55 -6.05 -0.88
C THR A 100 2.33 -4.56 -0.56
N GLU A 101 3.21 -3.69 -0.98
CA GLU A 101 3.05 -2.23 -0.79
C GLU A 101 1.79 -1.66 -1.45
N THR A 102 1.21 -2.35 -2.41
CA THR A 102 0.05 -1.90 -3.19
C THR A 102 -1.17 -2.82 -3.13
N ILE A 103 -1.04 -4.01 -2.55
CA ILE A 103 -2.11 -5.03 -2.45
C ILE A 103 -2.23 -5.43 -0.98
N TYR A 104 -3.37 -5.12 -0.36
CA TYR A 104 -3.65 -5.37 1.06
C TYR A 104 -4.85 -6.27 1.28
N SER A 105 -5.49 -6.69 0.20
CA SER A 105 -6.65 -7.58 0.18
C SER A 105 -6.45 -8.72 -0.81
N ASP A 106 -7.29 -9.72 -0.72
CA ASP A 106 -7.32 -10.87 -1.62
C ASP A 106 -5.99 -11.65 -1.68
N THR A 107 -5.33 -11.74 -0.52
CA THR A 107 -4.12 -12.54 -0.35
C THR A 107 -4.38 -13.74 0.55
N LEU A 108 -3.52 -14.76 0.48
CA LEU A 108 -3.66 -15.93 1.34
C LEU A 108 -3.66 -15.53 2.82
N VAL A 109 -2.85 -14.55 3.24
CA VAL A 109 -2.84 -14.05 4.62
C VAL A 109 -4.22 -13.54 5.04
N ASN A 110 -4.94 -12.79 4.17
CA ASN A 110 -6.30 -12.33 4.48
C ASN A 110 -7.26 -13.50 4.72
N TYR A 111 -7.11 -14.56 3.91
CA TYR A 111 -7.94 -15.76 3.99
C TYR A 111 -7.59 -16.62 5.21
N LEU A 112 -6.30 -16.73 5.53
CA LEU A 112 -5.83 -17.42 6.75
C LEU A 112 -6.36 -16.74 8.01
N MET A 113 -6.30 -15.42 8.08
CA MET A 113 -6.83 -14.64 9.21
C MET A 113 -8.34 -14.83 9.42
N TYR A 114 -9.09 -15.20 8.39
CA TYR A 114 -10.51 -15.51 8.52
C TYR A 114 -10.76 -16.96 8.96
N ASN A 115 -9.97 -17.91 8.43
CA ASN A 115 -10.23 -19.34 8.62
C ASN A 115 -9.56 -19.93 9.87
N PHE A 116 -8.52 -19.28 10.42
CA PHE A 116 -7.77 -19.77 11.57
C PHE A 116 -7.82 -18.76 12.72
N GLU A 117 -8.14 -19.25 13.94
CA GLU A 117 -8.18 -18.41 15.13
C GLU A 117 -6.79 -18.00 15.63
N SER A 118 -5.80 -18.85 15.43
CA SER A 118 -4.42 -18.63 15.85
C SER A 118 -3.47 -18.79 14.67
N LEU A 119 -2.66 -17.77 14.43
CA LEU A 119 -1.61 -17.77 13.40
C LEU A 119 -0.36 -17.15 14.01
N SER A 120 0.81 -17.71 13.69
CA SER A 120 2.09 -17.11 14.07
C SER A 120 2.21 -15.69 13.53
N ASP A 121 2.64 -14.74 14.36
CA ASP A 121 2.87 -13.34 14.02
C ASP A 121 4.35 -12.91 14.11
N VAL A 122 5.25 -13.86 14.21
CA VAL A 122 6.70 -13.64 14.38
C VAL A 122 7.27 -12.69 13.31
N ASP A 123 6.80 -12.82 12.06
CA ASP A 123 7.19 -11.97 10.93
C ASP A 123 6.23 -10.78 10.71
N GLY A 124 5.38 -10.48 11.70
CA GLY A 124 4.43 -9.37 11.67
C GLY A 124 3.16 -9.66 10.86
N ASP A 125 2.24 -8.68 10.87
CA ASP A 125 0.89 -8.83 10.30
C ASP A 125 0.88 -9.19 8.81
N TYR A 126 1.88 -8.73 8.04
CA TYR A 126 1.98 -8.99 6.61
C TYR A 126 2.28 -10.46 6.25
N ARG A 127 2.74 -11.25 7.23
CA ARG A 127 3.16 -12.64 7.01
C ARG A 127 2.57 -13.61 8.04
N ARG A 128 1.46 -13.26 8.66
CA ARG A 128 0.83 -14.13 9.66
C ARG A 128 0.66 -15.55 9.15
N GLY A 129 1.25 -16.52 9.88
CA GLY A 129 1.23 -17.93 9.56
C GLY A 129 2.10 -18.34 8.36
N ILE A 130 2.81 -17.43 7.69
CA ILE A 130 3.56 -17.72 6.47
C ILE A 130 5.02 -18.04 6.79
N VAL A 131 5.44 -19.27 6.51
CA VAL A 131 6.82 -19.74 6.69
C VAL A 131 7.58 -19.86 5.36
N HIS A 132 6.87 -19.99 4.24
CA HIS A 132 7.42 -19.96 2.87
C HIS A 132 6.37 -19.45 1.88
N ARG A 133 6.72 -19.37 0.60
CA ARG A 133 5.78 -18.85 -0.39
C ARG A 133 5.83 -19.61 -1.70
N LEU A 134 4.71 -19.56 -2.41
CA LEU A 134 4.57 -19.90 -3.82
C LEU A 134 4.23 -18.63 -4.60
N ASP A 135 4.55 -18.60 -5.88
CA ASP A 135 4.17 -17.47 -6.73
C ASP A 135 2.66 -17.42 -6.95
N LYS A 136 2.14 -16.26 -7.34
CA LYS A 136 0.72 -16.04 -7.56
C LYS A 136 0.07 -17.11 -8.43
N ASP A 137 0.70 -17.41 -9.56
CA ASP A 137 0.15 -18.30 -10.58
C ASP A 137 0.56 -19.78 -10.40
N THR A 138 1.29 -20.07 -9.33
CA THR A 138 1.71 -21.42 -8.95
C THR A 138 0.70 -22.03 -8.00
N THR A 139 0.22 -23.21 -8.31
CA THR A 139 -0.59 -24.06 -7.41
C THR A 139 0.31 -25.01 -6.64
N GLY A 140 -0.15 -25.47 -5.49
CA GLY A 140 0.56 -26.47 -4.71
C GLY A 140 0.43 -26.29 -3.21
N LEU A 141 1.09 -27.18 -2.49
CA LEU A 141 1.02 -27.21 -1.04
C LEU A 141 1.88 -26.12 -0.43
N ILE A 142 1.30 -25.39 0.52
CA ILE A 142 1.96 -24.39 1.35
C ILE A 142 1.73 -24.74 2.82
N ILE A 143 2.79 -24.70 3.62
CA ILE A 143 2.76 -24.92 5.07
C ILE A 143 2.57 -23.58 5.74
N ILE A 144 1.71 -23.53 6.71
CA ILE A 144 1.45 -22.37 7.56
C ILE A 144 1.54 -22.74 9.03
#